data_703ff33799b839617739c159622b179f
#
_entry.id   703ff33799b839617739c159622b179f
#
_cell.length_a   1.000
_cell.length_b   1.000
_cell.length_c   1.000
_cell.angle_alpha   90.00
_cell.angle_beta   90.00
_cell.angle_gamma   90.00
#
_symmetry.space_group_name_H-M   'P 1'
#
loop_
_entity.id
_entity.type
_entity.pdbx_description
1 polymer ?
#
loop_
_entity_poly.entity_id
_entity_poly.type
_entity_poly.pdbx_seq_one_letter_code
_entity_poly.pdbx_strand_id
1 'polypeptide(L)'
;MQDKYFGWGKYSNVDKKYFDSLEMMLQMDIDKKDLIFQFPVFVGQVNLGRYLFFYDLYKQVLNLNGQIADVGTYKGASFLFMAKLIKLFEPYNTTQVHGFDWFEGMKPSTQDDLSQVNRYKADYEVLKKIIQIQSLEDVAILHKMDITQELDTFFSINPHLRFKMVFIDCGISEVLEKSLENFWPRLVKGGILIMDHYNCEVSPMESDWV
;
A
#
# COMPACT_ATOMS: atom_id res chain seq x y z
N MET A 1 25.17 -11.54 5.66
CA MET A 1 23.79 -11.43 6.18
C MET A 1 23.44 -9.97 6.04
N GLN A 2 22.65 -9.59 5.03
CA GLN A 2 22.17 -8.20 4.91
C GLN A 2 21.28 -7.94 6.12
N ASP A 3 21.47 -6.77 6.76
CA ASP A 3 20.63 -6.34 7.87
C ASP A 3 19.17 -6.46 7.47
N LYS A 4 18.46 -7.39 8.12
CA LYS A 4 17.03 -7.65 7.88
C LYS A 4 16.14 -6.54 8.42
N TYR A 5 16.71 -5.59 9.15
CA TYR A 5 15.98 -4.56 9.88
C TYR A 5 16.31 -3.20 9.32
N PHE A 6 15.29 -2.49 8.88
CA PHE A 6 15.39 -1.07 8.62
C PHE A 6 15.38 -0.38 9.99
N GLY A 7 16.54 0.07 10.45
CA GLY A 7 16.61 0.86 11.66
C GLY A 7 15.98 2.23 11.42
N TRP A 8 14.75 2.40 11.83
CA TRP A 8 14.00 3.65 11.75
C TRP A 8 14.36 4.58 12.92
N GLY A 9 15.62 5.02 13.02
CA GLY A 9 16.05 5.97 14.02
C GLY A 9 15.65 5.55 15.44
N LYS A 10 14.84 6.36 16.13
CA LYS A 10 14.40 6.11 17.51
C LYS A 10 13.58 4.83 17.72
N TYR A 11 13.03 4.25 16.67
CA TYR A 11 12.21 3.03 16.75
C TYR A 11 12.99 1.75 16.46
N SER A 12 14.27 1.81 16.08
CA SER A 12 15.07 0.67 15.64
C SER A 12 15.06 -0.51 16.64
N ASN A 13 15.08 -0.25 17.95
CA ASN A 13 15.02 -1.30 18.97
C ASN A 13 13.65 -1.98 19.06
N VAL A 14 12.57 -1.25 18.80
CA VAL A 14 11.19 -1.80 18.78
C VAL A 14 11.02 -2.67 17.55
N ASP A 15 11.48 -2.20 16.40
CA ASP A 15 11.42 -2.93 15.14
C ASP A 15 12.26 -4.21 15.21
N LYS A 16 13.48 -4.14 15.73
CA LYS A 16 14.32 -5.31 15.94
C LYS A 16 13.60 -6.37 16.78
N LYS A 17 13.07 -5.98 17.94
CA LYS A 17 12.34 -6.89 18.83
C LYS A 17 11.13 -7.52 18.14
N TYR A 18 10.41 -6.73 17.35
CA TYR A 18 9.27 -7.21 16.56
C TYR A 18 9.70 -8.30 15.55
N PHE A 19 10.72 -8.03 14.75
CA PHE A 19 11.20 -8.98 13.75
C PHE A 19 11.85 -10.23 14.36
N ASP A 20 12.59 -10.08 15.47
CA ASP A 20 13.13 -11.23 16.20
C ASP A 20 11.99 -12.14 16.71
N SER A 21 10.93 -11.55 17.24
CA SER A 21 9.75 -12.30 17.70
C SER A 21 9.02 -13.00 16.52
N LEU A 22 8.91 -12.34 15.38
CA LEU A 22 8.33 -12.94 14.16
C LEU A 22 9.16 -14.14 13.69
N GLU A 23 10.49 -14.01 13.62
CA GLU A 23 11.36 -15.12 13.23
C GLU A 23 11.24 -16.31 14.20
N MET A 24 11.13 -16.05 15.51
CA MET A 24 10.90 -17.12 16.50
C MET A 24 9.56 -17.84 16.28
N MET A 25 8.48 -17.09 16.01
CA MET A 25 7.17 -17.68 15.71
C MET A 25 7.19 -18.50 14.41
N LEU A 26 7.89 -18.03 13.38
CA LEU A 26 8.00 -18.76 12.11
C LEU A 26 8.81 -20.05 12.19
N GLN A 27 9.62 -20.25 13.25
CA GLN A 27 10.33 -21.50 13.55
C GLN A 27 9.46 -22.53 14.29
N MET A 28 8.28 -22.13 14.77
CA MET A 28 7.34 -23.06 15.41
C MET A 28 6.65 -23.92 14.34
N ASP A 29 6.31 -25.15 14.69
CA ASP A 29 5.48 -26.04 13.85
C ASP A 29 4.01 -25.61 13.95
N ILE A 30 3.62 -24.66 13.08
CA ILE A 30 2.27 -24.09 13.06
C ILE A 30 1.60 -24.43 11.73
N ASP A 31 0.38 -24.94 11.76
CA ASP A 31 -0.40 -25.15 10.54
C ASP A 31 -0.62 -23.82 9.82
N LYS A 32 -0.39 -23.81 8.50
CA LYS A 32 -0.61 -22.63 7.66
C LYS A 32 -2.03 -22.10 7.72
N LYS A 33 -3.03 -22.95 7.97
CA LYS A 33 -4.42 -22.53 8.17
C LYS A 33 -4.58 -21.70 9.43
N ASP A 34 -3.86 -22.05 10.50
CA ASP A 34 -3.92 -21.31 11.76
C ASP A 34 -3.29 -19.92 11.60
N LEU A 35 -2.21 -19.80 10.84
CA LEU A 35 -1.62 -18.48 10.53
C LEU A 35 -2.62 -17.52 9.85
N ILE A 36 -3.54 -18.07 9.05
CA ILE A 36 -4.54 -17.28 8.34
C ILE A 36 -5.80 -17.09 9.20
N PHE A 37 -6.32 -18.17 9.76
CA PHE A 37 -7.61 -18.18 10.47
C PHE A 37 -7.53 -17.55 11.85
N GLN A 38 -6.40 -17.76 12.52
CA GLN A 38 -6.10 -17.22 13.85
C GLN A 38 -5.09 -16.06 13.78
N PHE A 39 -5.10 -15.30 12.66
CA PHE A 39 -4.11 -14.24 12.43
C PHE A 39 -3.92 -13.27 13.61
N PRO A 40 -4.94 -12.95 14.45
CA PRO A 40 -4.73 -12.05 15.59
C PRO A 40 -3.78 -12.63 16.66
N VAL A 41 -3.56 -13.96 16.68
CA VAL A 41 -2.57 -14.60 17.56
C VAL A 41 -1.14 -14.33 17.10
N PHE A 42 -0.94 -14.20 15.78
CA PHE A 42 0.38 -14.16 15.15
C PHE A 42 0.78 -12.76 14.66
N VAL A 43 -0.21 -11.91 14.34
CA VAL A 43 0.07 -10.57 13.85
C VAL A 43 0.64 -9.69 14.97
N GLY A 44 1.78 -9.05 14.67
CA GLY A 44 2.38 -8.12 15.61
C GLY A 44 1.62 -6.79 15.70
N GLN A 45 1.81 -6.12 16.85
CA GLN A 45 1.16 -4.83 17.13
C GLN A 45 1.45 -3.75 16.08
N VAL A 46 2.62 -3.77 15.45
CA VAL A 46 3.01 -2.82 14.40
C VAL A 46 2.08 -2.97 13.19
N ASN A 47 1.96 -4.19 12.66
CA ASN A 47 1.06 -4.46 11.53
C ASN A 47 -0.41 -4.26 11.90
N LEU A 48 -0.82 -4.69 13.09
CA LEU A 48 -2.20 -4.49 13.55
C LEU A 48 -2.53 -2.99 13.64
N GLY A 49 -1.62 -2.18 14.19
CA GLY A 49 -1.77 -0.73 14.28
C GLY A 49 -1.95 -0.07 12.91
N ARG A 50 -1.17 -0.49 11.88
CA ARG A 50 -1.30 -0.02 10.50
C ARG A 50 -2.71 -0.29 9.93
N TYR A 51 -3.25 -1.49 10.12
CA TYR A 51 -4.59 -1.82 9.62
C TYR A 51 -5.71 -1.10 10.37
N LEU A 52 -5.57 -0.90 11.67
CA LEU A 52 -6.53 -0.10 12.45
C LEU A 52 -6.51 1.37 12.01
N PHE A 53 -5.34 1.93 11.74
CA PHE A 53 -5.20 3.27 11.16
C PHE A 53 -5.92 3.38 9.81
N PHE A 54 -5.69 2.45 8.88
CA PHE A 54 -6.43 2.42 7.61
C PHE A 54 -7.94 2.30 7.81
N TYR A 55 -8.39 1.49 8.75
CA TYR A 55 -9.80 1.36 9.07
C TYR A 55 -10.40 2.68 9.58
N ASP A 56 -9.70 3.39 10.44
CA ASP A 56 -10.15 4.69 10.95
C ASP A 56 -10.23 5.75 9.86
N LEU A 57 -9.28 5.80 8.95
CA LEU A 57 -9.33 6.70 7.79
C LEU A 57 -10.44 6.31 6.80
N TYR A 58 -10.61 5.01 6.55
CA TYR A 58 -11.69 4.51 5.70
C TYR A 58 -13.07 4.91 6.22
N LYS A 59 -13.32 4.83 7.53
CA LYS A 59 -14.57 5.29 8.13
C LYS A 59 -14.87 6.77 7.89
N GLN A 60 -13.84 7.61 7.86
CA GLN A 60 -14.00 9.06 7.62
C GLN A 60 -14.49 9.35 6.20
N VAL A 61 -14.11 8.52 5.22
CA VAL A 61 -14.48 8.67 3.81
C VAL A 61 -15.62 7.77 3.35
N LEU A 62 -16.18 6.96 4.25
CA LEU A 62 -17.18 5.95 3.91
C LEU A 62 -18.40 6.53 3.16
N ASN A 63 -18.84 7.71 3.58
CA ASN A 63 -20.01 8.38 3.00
C ASN A 63 -19.68 9.25 1.78
N LEU A 64 -18.45 9.27 1.30
CA LEU A 64 -18.04 10.00 0.11
C LEU A 64 -18.12 9.10 -1.13
N ASN A 65 -18.55 9.69 -2.25
CA ASN A 65 -18.51 9.03 -3.54
C ASN A 65 -17.12 9.15 -4.15
N GLY A 66 -16.51 8.03 -4.51
CA GLY A 66 -15.18 7.98 -5.12
C GLY A 66 -14.53 6.62 -4.94
N GLN A 67 -13.48 6.40 -5.69
CA GLN A 67 -12.68 5.18 -5.66
C GLN A 67 -11.59 5.29 -4.57
N ILE A 68 -10.87 4.21 -4.33
CA ILE A 68 -9.68 4.19 -3.47
C ILE A 68 -8.47 3.91 -4.37
N ALA A 69 -7.35 4.57 -4.15
CA ALA A 69 -6.08 4.27 -4.82
C ALA A 69 -5.05 3.77 -3.80
N ASP A 70 -4.30 2.76 -4.19
CA ASP A 70 -3.17 2.18 -3.46
C ASP A 70 -1.96 2.21 -4.40
N VAL A 71 -1.05 3.15 -4.18
CA VAL A 71 0.11 3.44 -5.03
C VAL A 71 1.36 2.87 -4.37
N GLY A 72 2.01 1.91 -5.04
CA GLY A 72 3.04 1.07 -4.45
C GLY A 72 2.41 -0.19 -3.81
N THR A 73 1.57 -0.88 -4.57
CA THR A 73 0.76 -2.02 -4.09
C THR A 73 1.61 -3.19 -3.58
N TYR A 74 2.80 -3.40 -4.15
CA TYR A 74 3.73 -4.47 -3.75
C TYR A 74 3.05 -5.85 -3.70
N LYS A 75 3.00 -6.49 -2.54
CA LYS A 75 2.34 -7.79 -2.31
C LYS A 75 0.84 -7.68 -2.01
N GLY A 76 0.29 -6.46 -2.00
CA GLY A 76 -1.14 -6.21 -1.90
C GLY A 76 -1.70 -6.14 -0.48
N ALA A 77 -0.90 -5.90 0.55
CA ALA A 77 -1.39 -5.92 1.92
C ALA A 77 -2.42 -4.82 2.21
N SER A 78 -2.10 -3.54 1.93
CA SER A 78 -3.00 -2.39 2.01
C SER A 78 -4.15 -2.50 1.01
N PHE A 79 -3.82 -2.81 -0.23
CA PHE A 79 -4.74 -2.96 -1.34
C PHE A 79 -5.88 -3.96 -1.05
N LEU A 80 -5.54 -5.20 -0.66
CA LEU A 80 -6.55 -6.23 -0.35
C LEU A 80 -7.25 -5.99 0.98
N PHE A 81 -6.62 -5.28 1.91
CA PHE A 81 -7.30 -4.82 3.12
C PHE A 81 -8.42 -3.84 2.77
N MET A 82 -8.15 -2.83 1.93
CA MET A 82 -9.16 -1.89 1.44
C MET A 82 -10.28 -2.59 0.66
N ALA A 83 -9.95 -3.55 -0.20
CA ALA A 83 -10.93 -4.35 -0.91
C ALA A 83 -11.90 -5.09 0.04
N LYS A 84 -11.38 -5.63 1.14
CA LYS A 84 -12.21 -6.28 2.16
C LYS A 84 -13.06 -5.29 2.95
N LEU A 85 -12.57 -4.08 3.24
CA LEU A 85 -13.38 -3.03 3.85
C LEU A 85 -14.55 -2.63 2.94
N ILE A 86 -14.31 -2.49 1.63
CA ILE A 86 -15.37 -2.22 0.65
C ILE A 86 -16.42 -3.33 0.69
N LYS A 87 -16.02 -4.59 0.62
CA LYS A 87 -16.97 -5.74 0.71
C LYS A 87 -17.79 -5.75 2.00
N LEU A 88 -17.18 -5.33 3.11
CA LEU A 88 -17.85 -5.33 4.42
C LEU A 88 -18.82 -4.15 4.60
N PHE A 89 -18.42 -2.96 4.16
CA PHE A 89 -19.13 -1.72 4.49
C PHE A 89 -19.86 -1.08 3.32
N GLU A 90 -19.50 -1.42 2.08
CA GLU A 90 -20.09 -0.87 0.86
C GLU A 90 -20.56 -1.97 -0.12
N PRO A 91 -21.24 -3.04 0.33
CA PRO A 91 -21.53 -4.23 -0.52
C PRO A 91 -22.42 -3.93 -1.72
N TYR A 92 -23.11 -2.78 -1.72
CA TYR A 92 -24.03 -2.35 -2.79
C TYR A 92 -23.55 -1.09 -3.52
N ASN A 93 -22.32 -0.66 -3.26
CA ASN A 93 -21.72 0.52 -3.90
C ASN A 93 -20.85 0.12 -5.10
N THR A 94 -20.51 1.08 -5.94
CA THR A 94 -19.58 0.94 -7.05
C THR A 94 -18.13 1.29 -6.67
N THR A 95 -17.86 1.45 -5.39
CA THR A 95 -16.52 1.72 -4.88
C THR A 95 -15.57 0.57 -5.19
N GLN A 96 -14.42 0.90 -5.75
CA GLN A 96 -13.33 -0.02 -6.03
C GLN A 96 -12.04 0.52 -5.43
N VAL A 97 -11.11 -0.38 -5.10
CA VAL A 97 -9.72 -0.02 -4.86
C VAL A 97 -8.89 -0.32 -6.10
N HIS A 98 -8.13 0.66 -6.55
CA HIS A 98 -7.22 0.60 -7.68
C HIS A 98 -5.79 0.52 -7.16
N GLY A 99 -5.14 -0.62 -7.34
CA GLY A 99 -3.74 -0.83 -6.98
C GLY A 99 -2.82 -0.52 -8.17
N PHE A 100 -1.81 0.30 -7.94
CA PHE A 100 -0.85 0.73 -8.96
C PHE A 100 0.56 0.31 -8.57
N ASP A 101 1.19 -0.52 -9.39
CA ASP A 101 2.57 -0.94 -9.20
C ASP A 101 3.14 -1.45 -10.52
N TRP A 102 4.44 -1.37 -10.72
CA TRP A 102 5.10 -1.97 -11.87
C TRP A 102 5.62 -3.39 -11.57
N PHE A 103 5.71 -3.77 -10.28
CA PHE A 103 6.08 -5.09 -9.75
C PHE A 103 7.54 -5.49 -9.95
N GLU A 104 8.39 -4.64 -10.49
CA GLU A 104 9.81 -4.94 -10.74
C GLU A 104 10.74 -4.40 -9.64
N GLY A 105 10.18 -3.84 -8.57
CA GLY A 105 10.90 -3.29 -7.43
C GLY A 105 11.24 -1.80 -7.58
N MET A 106 11.96 -1.24 -6.61
CA MET A 106 12.29 0.18 -6.61
C MET A 106 13.25 0.52 -7.75
N LYS A 107 12.91 1.58 -8.49
CA LYS A 107 13.74 2.13 -9.57
C LYS A 107 14.94 2.88 -9.03
N PRO A 108 16.02 3.00 -9.83
CA PRO A 108 17.02 4.03 -9.59
C PRO A 108 16.37 5.41 -9.59
N SER A 109 16.68 6.20 -8.57
CA SER A 109 16.28 7.60 -8.45
C SER A 109 17.52 8.47 -8.43
N THR A 110 17.40 9.73 -8.85
CA THR A 110 18.46 10.72 -8.74
C THR A 110 18.48 11.41 -7.39
N GLN A 111 17.40 11.25 -6.61
CA GLN A 111 17.16 11.95 -5.35
C GLN A 111 17.16 11.02 -4.13
N ASP A 112 16.95 9.73 -4.35
CA ASP A 112 16.80 8.75 -3.28
C ASP A 112 18.01 7.81 -3.15
N ASP A 113 18.09 7.09 -2.02
CA ASP A 113 19.17 6.15 -1.75
C ASP A 113 19.15 4.96 -2.70
N LEU A 114 20.23 4.82 -3.47
CA LEU A 114 20.42 3.72 -4.44
C LEU A 114 20.47 2.33 -3.79
N SER A 115 20.67 2.24 -2.48
CA SER A 115 20.68 0.95 -1.76
C SER A 115 19.32 0.24 -1.79
N GLN A 116 18.25 0.95 -2.10
CA GLN A 116 16.89 0.43 -2.18
C GLN A 116 16.52 -0.13 -3.58
N VAL A 117 17.35 0.12 -4.60
CA VAL A 117 17.08 -0.33 -5.97
C VAL A 117 16.86 -1.85 -6.03
N ASN A 118 15.86 -2.27 -6.79
CA ASN A 118 15.38 -3.65 -6.93
C ASN A 118 14.78 -4.29 -5.66
N ARG A 119 14.65 -3.56 -4.57
CA ARG A 119 13.87 -4.04 -3.40
C ARG A 119 12.37 -3.92 -3.70
N TYR A 120 11.57 -4.58 -2.88
CA TYR A 120 10.10 -4.57 -2.97
C TYR A 120 9.55 -5.08 -4.31
N LYS A 121 10.28 -5.98 -4.97
CA LYS A 121 9.77 -6.72 -6.12
C LYS A 121 8.68 -7.69 -5.66
N ALA A 122 7.58 -7.74 -6.42
CA ALA A 122 6.46 -8.65 -6.14
C ALA A 122 6.01 -9.36 -7.43
N ASP A 123 5.31 -10.46 -7.25
CA ASP A 123 4.77 -11.24 -8.37
C ASP A 123 3.33 -10.80 -8.66
N TYR A 124 3.13 -10.12 -9.78
CA TYR A 124 1.84 -9.66 -10.26
C TYR A 124 0.83 -10.81 -10.43
N GLU A 125 1.25 -11.95 -11.02
CA GLU A 125 0.35 -13.07 -11.28
C GLU A 125 -0.07 -13.78 -9.99
N VAL A 126 0.81 -13.84 -8.99
CA VAL A 126 0.47 -14.34 -7.65
C VAL A 126 -0.61 -13.47 -7.01
N LEU A 127 -0.44 -12.13 -7.02
CA LEU A 127 -1.43 -11.22 -6.44
C LEU A 127 -2.76 -11.30 -7.18
N LYS A 128 -2.73 -11.32 -8.51
CA LYS A 128 -3.92 -11.50 -9.35
C LYS A 128 -4.65 -12.81 -9.03
N LYS A 129 -3.91 -13.89 -8.83
CA LYS A 129 -4.48 -15.18 -8.44
C LYS A 129 -5.12 -15.15 -7.06
N ILE A 130 -4.52 -14.42 -6.10
CA ILE A 130 -5.10 -14.24 -4.76
C ILE A 130 -6.42 -13.46 -4.84
N ILE A 131 -6.51 -12.42 -5.67
CA ILE A 131 -7.75 -11.67 -5.92
C ILE A 131 -8.86 -12.63 -6.39
N GLN A 132 -8.57 -13.47 -7.39
CA GLN A 132 -9.50 -14.46 -7.94
C GLN A 132 -9.95 -15.49 -6.89
N ILE A 133 -9.01 -16.09 -6.15
CA ILE A 133 -9.32 -17.08 -5.13
C ILE A 133 -10.22 -16.50 -4.03
N GLN A 134 -10.06 -15.21 -3.71
CA GLN A 134 -10.87 -14.53 -2.69
C GLN A 134 -12.15 -13.89 -3.27
N SER A 135 -12.42 -14.03 -4.56
CA SER A 135 -13.59 -13.42 -5.26
C SER A 135 -13.70 -11.92 -5.00
N LEU A 136 -12.59 -11.21 -5.24
CA LEU A 136 -12.47 -9.76 -5.02
C LEU A 136 -12.36 -8.97 -6.33
N GLU A 137 -12.54 -9.62 -7.51
CA GLU A 137 -12.32 -9.01 -8.83
C GLU A 137 -13.26 -7.84 -9.12
N ASP A 138 -14.40 -7.79 -8.49
CA ASP A 138 -15.38 -6.70 -8.62
C ASP A 138 -14.99 -5.43 -7.86
N VAL A 139 -14.15 -5.55 -6.82
CA VAL A 139 -13.73 -4.42 -5.98
C VAL A 139 -12.24 -4.13 -6.01
N ALA A 140 -11.40 -5.08 -6.43
CA ALA A 140 -9.94 -4.96 -6.44
C ALA A 140 -9.41 -4.92 -7.88
N ILE A 141 -9.09 -3.75 -8.38
CA ILE A 141 -8.61 -3.52 -9.74
C ILE A 141 -7.10 -3.28 -9.72
N LEU A 142 -6.33 -4.19 -10.30
CA LEU A 142 -4.88 -4.15 -10.28
C LEU A 142 -4.33 -3.62 -11.61
N HIS A 143 -3.50 -2.59 -11.54
CA HIS A 143 -2.83 -1.96 -12.67
C HIS A 143 -1.32 -2.22 -12.59
N LYS A 144 -0.81 -3.07 -13.50
CA LYS A 144 0.64 -3.23 -13.68
C LYS A 144 1.12 -2.12 -14.60
N MET A 145 1.78 -1.09 -14.03
CA MET A 145 2.26 0.06 -14.80
C MET A 145 3.44 0.76 -14.15
N ASP A 146 4.22 1.41 -14.98
CA ASP A 146 5.20 2.39 -14.55
C ASP A 146 4.53 3.75 -14.34
N ILE A 147 4.33 4.14 -13.09
CA ILE A 147 3.66 5.39 -12.71
C ILE A 147 4.32 6.61 -13.35
N THR A 148 5.65 6.66 -13.40
CA THR A 148 6.38 7.81 -13.95
C THR A 148 6.18 8.01 -15.44
N GLN A 149 5.80 6.97 -16.17
CA GLN A 149 5.64 6.98 -17.64
C GLN A 149 4.19 6.89 -18.11
N GLU A 150 3.35 6.16 -17.37
CA GLU A 150 2.06 5.71 -17.89
C GLU A 150 0.86 6.37 -17.19
N LEU A 151 1.05 6.99 -16.01
CA LEU A 151 -0.07 7.49 -15.19
C LEU A 151 -0.86 8.60 -15.88
N ASP A 152 -0.19 9.52 -16.62
CA ASP A 152 -0.88 10.58 -17.37
C ASP A 152 -1.78 9.99 -18.45
N THR A 153 -1.27 9.01 -19.19
CA THR A 153 -2.03 8.33 -20.24
C THR A 153 -3.21 7.57 -19.63
N PHE A 154 -2.99 6.88 -18.50
CA PHE A 154 -4.05 6.19 -17.78
C PHE A 154 -5.20 7.13 -17.42
N PHE A 155 -4.92 8.30 -16.85
CA PHE A 155 -5.95 9.26 -16.47
C PHE A 155 -6.54 10.01 -17.66
N SER A 156 -5.85 10.14 -18.77
CA SER A 156 -6.43 10.69 -19.99
C SER A 156 -7.51 9.78 -20.58
N ILE A 157 -7.32 8.46 -20.45
CA ILE A 157 -8.27 7.42 -20.89
C ILE A 157 -9.41 7.26 -19.87
N ASN A 158 -9.12 7.50 -18.58
CA ASN A 158 -10.06 7.37 -17.46
C ASN A 158 -10.34 8.72 -16.78
N PRO A 159 -10.83 9.75 -17.50
CA PRO A 159 -10.99 11.10 -16.97
C PRO A 159 -12.07 11.21 -15.89
N HIS A 160 -12.95 10.22 -15.79
CA HIS A 160 -14.06 10.16 -14.84
C HIS A 160 -13.64 9.70 -13.45
N LEU A 161 -12.49 9.05 -13.30
CA LEU A 161 -12.05 8.53 -12.00
C LEU A 161 -11.83 9.66 -11.00
N ARG A 162 -12.46 9.53 -9.84
CA ARG A 162 -12.29 10.38 -8.66
C ARG A 162 -12.06 9.50 -7.45
N PHE A 163 -11.26 9.99 -6.52
CA PHE A 163 -10.82 9.20 -5.37
C PHE A 163 -11.30 9.84 -4.07
N LYS A 164 -11.84 9.04 -3.16
CA LYS A 164 -12.15 9.45 -1.79
C LYS A 164 -10.99 9.16 -0.84
N MET A 165 -10.10 8.24 -1.20
CA MET A 165 -8.91 7.92 -0.44
C MET A 165 -7.78 7.54 -1.40
N VAL A 166 -6.60 8.09 -1.17
CA VAL A 166 -5.38 7.79 -1.92
C VAL A 166 -4.29 7.47 -0.90
N PHE A 167 -3.71 6.28 -0.98
CA PHE A 167 -2.56 5.86 -0.20
C PHE A 167 -1.35 5.76 -1.11
N ILE A 168 -0.26 6.43 -0.76
CA ILE A 168 1.00 6.45 -1.51
C ILE A 168 2.10 5.88 -0.61
N ASP A 169 2.64 4.72 -1.02
CA ASP A 169 3.70 3.98 -0.34
C ASP A 169 4.73 3.53 -1.39
N CYS A 170 5.48 4.46 -1.95
CA CYS A 170 6.39 4.17 -3.05
C CYS A 170 7.87 4.45 -2.73
N GLY A 171 8.20 5.31 -1.77
CA GLY A 171 9.56 5.60 -1.33
C GLY A 171 10.53 6.09 -2.43
N ILE A 172 10.01 6.63 -3.54
CA ILE A 172 10.77 7.15 -4.68
C ILE A 172 10.20 8.51 -5.05
N SER A 173 11.04 9.55 -5.02
CA SER A 173 10.62 10.95 -5.20
C SER A 173 9.90 11.20 -6.52
N GLU A 174 10.41 10.68 -7.63
CA GLU A 174 9.80 10.88 -8.95
C GLU A 174 8.42 10.17 -9.06
N VAL A 175 8.25 9.04 -8.38
CA VAL A 175 6.97 8.33 -8.32
C VAL A 175 5.98 9.10 -7.46
N LEU A 176 6.44 9.66 -6.33
CA LEU A 176 5.60 10.48 -5.45
C LEU A 176 5.13 11.75 -6.17
N GLU A 177 6.05 12.51 -6.78
CA GLU A 177 5.75 13.71 -7.55
C GLU A 177 4.66 13.43 -8.58
N LYS A 178 4.90 12.40 -9.41
CA LYS A 178 3.96 12.01 -10.45
C LYS A 178 2.60 11.57 -9.90
N SER A 179 2.61 10.90 -8.76
CA SER A 179 1.39 10.49 -8.07
C SER A 179 0.62 11.71 -7.56
N LEU A 180 1.28 12.66 -6.90
CA LEU A 180 0.62 13.87 -6.39
C LEU A 180 0.03 14.72 -7.51
N GLU A 181 0.77 14.96 -8.60
CA GLU A 181 0.28 15.68 -9.79
C GLU A 181 -1.03 15.10 -10.33
N ASN A 182 -1.15 13.78 -10.32
CA ASN A 182 -2.29 13.08 -10.92
C ASN A 182 -3.44 12.81 -9.96
N PHE A 183 -3.17 12.36 -8.73
CA PHE A 183 -4.20 11.99 -7.79
C PHE A 183 -4.78 13.19 -7.02
N TRP A 184 -3.98 14.21 -6.68
CA TRP A 184 -4.46 15.37 -5.95
C TRP A 184 -5.63 16.09 -6.64
N PRO A 185 -5.57 16.43 -7.96
CA PRO A 185 -6.69 17.05 -8.66
C PRO A 185 -7.94 16.17 -8.78
N ARG A 186 -7.79 14.86 -8.51
CA ARG A 186 -8.86 13.87 -8.58
C ARG A 186 -9.41 13.45 -7.24
N LEU A 187 -8.87 14.00 -6.16
CA LEU A 187 -9.40 13.79 -4.82
C LEU A 187 -10.74 14.52 -4.68
N VAL A 188 -11.77 13.82 -4.20
CA VAL A 188 -13.07 14.43 -3.95
C VAL A 188 -12.99 15.36 -2.74
N LYS A 189 -13.92 16.33 -2.64
CA LYS A 189 -13.98 17.21 -1.46
C LYS A 189 -14.20 16.39 -0.19
N GLY A 190 -13.32 16.53 0.78
CA GLY A 190 -13.30 15.76 2.02
C GLY A 190 -12.60 14.40 1.91
N GLY A 191 -12.05 14.10 0.74
CA GLY A 191 -11.21 12.91 0.54
C GLY A 191 -9.87 13.02 1.27
N ILE A 192 -9.20 11.90 1.47
CA ILE A 192 -7.98 11.78 2.25
C ILE A 192 -6.83 11.29 1.35
N LEU A 193 -5.70 11.99 1.42
CA LEU A 193 -4.43 11.54 0.85
C LEU A 193 -3.51 11.14 2.00
N ILE A 194 -2.90 9.97 1.90
CA ILE A 194 -2.02 9.37 2.90
C ILE A 194 -0.67 9.11 2.25
N MET A 195 0.39 9.57 2.88
CA MET A 195 1.78 9.35 2.48
C MET A 195 2.47 8.53 3.58
N ASP A 196 2.97 7.33 3.24
CA ASP A 196 3.54 6.41 4.22
C ASP A 196 4.84 6.93 4.83
N HIS A 197 5.65 7.60 4.04
CA HIS A 197 6.99 8.07 4.42
C HIS A 197 7.05 9.58 4.70
N TYR A 198 5.92 10.27 4.88
CA TYR A 198 5.92 11.69 5.22
C TYR A 198 6.69 11.95 6.51
N ASN A 199 7.60 12.93 6.48
CA ASN A 199 8.48 13.27 7.61
C ASN A 199 9.32 12.08 8.13
N CYS A 200 9.76 11.21 7.22
CA CYS A 200 10.52 10.01 7.52
C CYS A 200 12.00 10.17 7.13
N GLU A 201 12.90 9.72 8.02
CA GLU A 201 14.36 9.82 7.79
C GLU A 201 14.85 9.05 6.54
N VAL A 202 14.14 8.02 6.12
CA VAL A 202 14.54 7.20 4.96
C VAL A 202 14.02 7.72 3.62
N SER A 203 13.08 8.65 3.65
CA SER A 203 12.52 9.31 2.45
C SER A 203 12.28 10.80 2.74
N PRO A 204 13.34 11.56 3.09
CA PRO A 204 13.19 12.95 3.52
C PRO A 204 12.55 13.84 2.44
N MET A 205 12.76 13.51 1.17
CA MET A 205 12.22 14.26 0.04
C MET A 205 10.70 14.23 -0.06
N GLU A 206 10.03 13.22 0.55
CA GLU A 206 8.57 13.16 0.57
C GLU A 206 7.92 14.33 1.31
N SER A 207 8.64 14.95 2.25
CA SER A 207 8.16 16.11 3.00
C SER A 207 8.26 17.43 2.22
N ASP A 208 9.05 17.48 1.15
CA ASP A 208 9.28 18.69 0.37
C ASP A 208 8.14 18.98 -0.64
N TRP A 209 7.27 18.00 -0.87
CA TRP A 209 6.19 18.08 -1.87
C TRP A 209 4.82 18.51 -1.30
N VAL A 210 4.72 18.83 0.01
CA VAL A 210 3.44 19.11 0.70
C VAL A 210 3.34 20.53 1.22
#